data_1d4d21bcf684275c35a774e1e787ddda
#
_entry.id   1d4d21bcf684275c35a774e1e787ddda
#
_cell.length_a   1.000
_cell.length_b   1.000
_cell.length_c   1.000
_cell.angle_alpha   90.00
_cell.angle_beta   90.00
_cell.angle_gamma   90.00
#
_symmetry.space_group_name_H-M   'P 1'
#
loop_
_entity.id
_entity.type
_entity.pdbx_description
1 polymer ?
#
loop_
_entity_poly.entity_id
_entity_poly.type
_entity_poly.pdbx_seq_one_letter_code
_entity_poly.pdbx_strand_id
1 'polypeptide(L)'
;NQDGRSAGLTVPDENAQKRVIVEALAKAGIQPHDVQYVEAHGTGTPVGDPVEARSIGTVLSQTRAKNDRLIIGSAKSNLGHTESTAGVVGLVKAALMLKNAKIPANLHFVEPNPHIPFEELNIRIPTVTEVWPDTGTKPKVAGVNSFGFGGTNAHVVLREHTQSPAPERKPVI
;
A
#
# COMPACT_ATOMS: atom_id res chain seq x y z
N ASN A 1 9.39 -1.35 12.34
CA ASN A 1 9.50 -0.71 13.66
C ASN A 1 8.51 -1.31 14.68
N GLN A 2 8.31 -0.65 15.77
CA GLN A 2 7.45 -1.07 16.87
C GLN A 2 6.67 0.15 17.38
N ASP A 3 5.41 -0.04 17.81
CA ASP A 3 4.59 1.03 18.38
C ASP A 3 5.21 1.60 19.67
N GLY A 4 5.85 0.76 20.47
CA GLY A 4 6.43 1.11 21.75
C GLY A 4 5.34 1.36 22.78
N ARG A 5 5.10 2.64 23.11
CA ARG A 5 4.05 3.05 24.04
C ARG A 5 2.77 3.37 23.28
N SER A 6 1.81 2.44 23.26
CA SER A 6 0.46 2.65 22.73
C SER A 6 -0.55 2.90 23.85
N ALA A 7 -1.73 3.41 23.51
CA ALA A 7 -2.83 3.66 24.46
C ALA A 7 -3.45 2.35 25.03
N GLY A 8 -3.11 1.22 24.45
CA GLY A 8 -3.53 -0.12 24.86
C GLY A 8 -2.93 -1.19 23.97
N LEU A 9 -2.92 -2.44 24.43
CA LEU A 9 -2.30 -3.58 23.73
C LEU A 9 -2.80 -3.77 22.29
N THR A 10 -4.05 -3.41 22.03
CA THR A 10 -4.72 -3.61 20.73
C THR A 10 -4.91 -2.31 19.93
N VAL A 11 -4.42 -1.17 20.46
CA VAL A 11 -4.60 0.13 19.83
C VAL A 11 -3.35 0.44 19.00
N PRO A 12 -3.45 0.50 17.66
CA PRO A 12 -2.31 0.81 16.82
C PRO A 12 -1.84 2.25 17.00
N ASP A 13 -0.53 2.47 16.89
CA ASP A 13 0.07 3.82 16.95
C ASP A 13 0.20 4.40 15.53
N GLU A 14 -0.59 5.44 15.26
CA GLU A 14 -0.59 6.13 13.97
C GLU A 14 0.80 6.70 13.62
N ASN A 15 1.54 7.21 14.60
CA ASN A 15 2.86 7.79 14.35
C ASN A 15 3.90 6.71 14.04
N ALA A 16 3.81 5.54 14.66
CA ALA A 16 4.69 4.42 14.33
C ALA A 16 4.43 3.92 12.90
N GLN A 17 3.17 3.82 12.49
CA GLN A 17 2.81 3.48 11.12
C GLN A 17 3.32 4.53 10.10
N LYS A 18 3.17 5.82 10.39
CA LYS A 18 3.74 6.89 9.54
C LYS A 18 5.25 6.77 9.44
N ARG A 19 5.94 6.57 10.56
CA ARG A 19 7.40 6.45 10.57
C ARG A 19 7.88 5.28 9.71
N VAL A 20 7.28 4.09 9.82
CA VAL A 20 7.72 2.93 9.03
C VAL A 20 7.52 3.14 7.52
N ILE A 21 6.44 3.81 7.11
CA ILE A 21 6.21 4.17 5.71
C ILE A 21 7.29 5.15 5.23
N VAL A 22 7.53 6.23 5.96
CA VAL A 22 8.54 7.24 5.63
C VAL A 22 9.94 6.63 5.51
N GLU A 23 10.33 5.79 6.47
CA GLU A 23 11.63 5.10 6.46
C GLU A 23 11.78 4.16 5.27
N ALA A 24 10.74 3.42 4.92
CA ALA A 24 10.76 2.50 3.78
C ALA A 24 10.90 3.27 2.45
N LEU A 25 10.17 4.37 2.28
CA LEU A 25 10.28 5.25 1.11
C LEU A 25 11.69 5.84 0.98
N ALA A 26 12.24 6.36 2.09
CA ALA A 26 13.58 6.92 2.11
C ALA A 26 14.65 5.89 1.71
N LYS A 27 14.57 4.66 2.25
CA LYS A 27 15.47 3.56 1.89
C LYS A 27 15.33 3.11 0.43
N ALA A 28 14.11 3.19 -0.11
CA ALA A 28 13.84 2.85 -1.51
C ALA A 28 14.22 3.97 -2.50
N GLY A 29 14.48 5.19 -2.02
CA GLY A 29 14.68 6.37 -2.86
C GLY A 29 13.42 6.76 -3.65
N ILE A 30 12.23 6.50 -3.10
CA ILE A 30 10.92 6.72 -3.72
C ILE A 30 10.24 7.92 -3.05
N GLN A 31 9.67 8.82 -3.86
CA GLN A 31 8.88 9.92 -3.33
C GLN A 31 7.46 9.46 -2.99
N PRO A 32 6.80 10.05 -1.97
CA PRO A 32 5.45 9.67 -1.58
C PRO A 32 4.44 9.65 -2.74
N HIS A 33 4.50 10.63 -3.63
CA HIS A 33 3.59 10.74 -4.78
C HIS A 33 3.88 9.72 -5.90
N ASP A 34 5.02 9.03 -5.87
CA ASP A 34 5.36 7.98 -6.84
C ASP A 34 4.71 6.63 -6.49
N VAL A 35 4.07 6.48 -5.32
CA VAL A 35 3.34 5.27 -4.94
C VAL A 35 1.91 5.36 -5.46
N GLN A 36 1.48 4.51 -6.38
CA GLN A 36 0.12 4.55 -6.93
C GLN A 36 -0.88 3.67 -6.15
N TYR A 37 -0.40 2.63 -5.49
CA TYR A 37 -1.23 1.66 -4.77
C TYR A 37 -0.63 1.28 -3.43
N VAL A 38 -1.48 1.10 -2.42
CA VAL A 38 -1.09 0.49 -1.15
C VAL A 38 -1.97 -0.72 -0.87
N GLU A 39 -1.34 -1.86 -0.70
CA GLU A 39 -1.93 -3.02 -0.07
C GLU A 39 -1.97 -2.79 1.43
N ALA A 40 -3.12 -2.44 1.95
CA ALA A 40 -3.31 -2.14 3.36
C ALA A 40 -3.27 -3.41 4.22
N HIS A 41 -2.87 -3.26 5.46
CA HIS A 41 -3.12 -4.30 6.46
C HIS A 41 -4.61 -4.61 6.56
N GLY A 42 -5.47 -3.58 6.61
CA GLY A 42 -6.89 -3.64 6.27
C GLY A 42 -7.65 -4.78 6.92
N THR A 43 -7.66 -4.83 8.25
CA THR A 43 -8.32 -5.91 9.01
C THR A 43 -9.83 -5.74 9.16
N GLY A 44 -10.39 -4.60 8.73
CA GLY A 44 -11.83 -4.33 8.86
C GLY A 44 -12.24 -3.95 10.27
N THR A 45 -11.32 -3.54 11.13
CA THR A 45 -11.64 -3.18 12.52
C THR A 45 -12.05 -1.71 12.63
N PRO A 46 -13.02 -1.38 13.53
CA PRO A 46 -13.50 0.00 13.70
C PRO A 46 -12.41 1.02 14.08
N VAL A 47 -11.35 0.58 14.74
CA VAL A 47 -10.24 1.43 15.19
C VAL A 47 -9.04 1.33 14.24
N GLY A 48 -8.69 0.13 13.80
CA GLY A 48 -7.48 -0.12 13.00
C GLY A 48 -7.52 0.54 11.63
N ASP A 49 -8.60 0.34 10.88
CA ASP A 49 -8.72 0.87 9.52
C ASP A 49 -8.67 2.40 9.46
N PRO A 50 -9.35 3.18 10.35
CA PRO A 50 -9.21 4.62 10.35
C PRO A 50 -7.80 5.11 10.70
N VAL A 51 -7.10 4.45 11.62
CA VAL A 51 -5.71 4.79 11.98
C VAL A 51 -4.78 4.53 10.80
N GLU A 52 -4.90 3.36 10.17
CA GLU A 52 -4.10 3.02 9.00
C GLU A 52 -4.38 3.95 7.82
N ALA A 53 -5.64 4.20 7.50
CA ALA A 53 -6.01 5.11 6.41
C ALA A 53 -5.45 6.52 6.60
N ARG A 54 -5.51 7.07 7.84
CA ARG A 54 -4.88 8.35 8.16
C ARG A 54 -3.36 8.30 8.01
N SER A 55 -2.72 7.22 8.45
CA SER A 55 -1.27 7.05 8.32
C SER A 55 -0.85 7.05 6.86
N ILE A 56 -1.53 6.26 6.02
CA ILE A 56 -1.28 6.17 4.57
C ILE A 56 -1.55 7.54 3.91
N GLY A 57 -2.73 8.11 4.10
CA GLY A 57 -3.14 9.35 3.45
C GLY A 57 -2.23 10.52 3.82
N THR A 58 -1.88 10.66 5.10
CA THR A 58 -0.98 11.71 5.57
C THR A 58 0.40 11.62 4.92
N VAL A 59 0.97 10.43 4.79
CA VAL A 59 2.33 10.27 4.25
C VAL A 59 2.35 10.29 2.73
N LEU A 60 1.39 9.62 2.07
CA LEU A 60 1.48 9.33 0.64
C LEU A 60 0.61 10.23 -0.24
N SER A 61 -0.36 10.96 0.33
CA SER A 61 -1.35 11.69 -0.47
C SER A 61 -1.30 13.21 -0.37
N GLN A 62 -0.62 13.78 0.63
CA GLN A 62 -0.64 15.24 0.88
C GLN A 62 -0.14 16.09 -0.30
N THR A 63 0.77 15.58 -1.11
CA THR A 63 1.36 16.30 -2.26
C THR A 63 0.70 15.95 -3.58
N ARG A 64 -0.34 15.08 -3.57
CA ARG A 64 -1.05 14.67 -4.79
C ARG A 64 -2.09 15.71 -5.21
N ALA A 65 -2.30 15.83 -6.52
CA ALA A 65 -3.44 16.57 -7.03
C ALA A 65 -4.77 15.92 -6.57
N LYS A 66 -5.82 16.70 -6.39
CA LYS A 66 -7.14 16.19 -5.92
C LYS A 66 -7.76 15.10 -6.81
N ASN A 67 -7.43 15.10 -8.09
CA ASN A 67 -7.87 14.09 -9.06
C ASN A 67 -6.94 12.89 -9.18
N ASP A 68 -5.79 12.90 -8.48
CA ASP A 68 -4.83 11.79 -8.43
C ASP A 68 -4.91 11.13 -7.04
N ARG A 69 -5.98 10.37 -6.81
CA ARG A 69 -6.19 9.69 -5.54
C ARG A 69 -5.34 8.45 -5.41
N LEU A 70 -4.70 8.29 -4.26
CA LEU A 70 -3.99 7.05 -3.92
C LEU A 70 -4.98 5.90 -3.81
N ILE A 71 -4.68 4.80 -4.47
CA ILE A 71 -5.52 3.60 -4.46
C ILE A 71 -5.11 2.71 -3.28
N ILE A 72 -6.10 2.29 -2.50
CA ILE A 72 -5.89 1.39 -1.35
C ILE A 72 -6.79 0.17 -1.50
N GLY A 73 -6.26 -1.01 -1.25
CA GLY A 73 -7.02 -2.25 -1.20
C GLY A 73 -6.41 -3.23 -0.21
N SER A 74 -7.06 -4.38 -0.03
CA SER A 74 -6.55 -5.45 0.82
C SER A 74 -6.94 -6.82 0.28
N ALA A 75 -6.00 -7.76 0.22
CA ALA A 75 -6.24 -9.16 -0.12
C ALA A 75 -7.16 -9.86 0.88
N LYS A 76 -7.33 -9.28 2.06
CA LYS A 76 -8.21 -9.84 3.10
C LYS A 76 -9.68 -9.86 2.70
N SER A 77 -10.09 -9.00 1.76
CA SER A 77 -11.43 -9.06 1.18
C SER A 77 -11.68 -10.34 0.37
N ASN A 78 -10.61 -11.01 -0.11
CA ASN A 78 -10.67 -12.26 -0.87
C ASN A 78 -10.42 -13.49 -0.01
N LEU A 79 -9.43 -13.44 0.89
CA LEU A 79 -8.87 -14.62 1.56
C LEU A 79 -9.10 -14.63 3.08
N GLY A 80 -9.63 -13.53 3.64
CA GLY A 80 -9.66 -13.34 5.08
C GLY A 80 -8.28 -12.99 5.66
N HIS A 81 -8.20 -12.93 6.97
CA HIS A 81 -6.94 -12.63 7.67
C HIS A 81 -6.14 -13.90 7.87
N THR A 82 -5.04 -14.05 7.13
CA THR A 82 -4.18 -15.24 7.17
C THR A 82 -3.08 -15.14 8.26
N GLU A 83 -3.31 -14.30 9.28
CA GLU A 83 -2.44 -14.15 10.47
C GLU A 83 -0.99 -13.86 10.09
N SER A 84 -0.07 -14.75 10.52
CA SER A 84 1.38 -14.59 10.29
C SER A 84 1.78 -14.55 8.81
N THR A 85 0.95 -15.03 7.89
CA THR A 85 1.23 -15.00 6.44
C THR A 85 0.61 -13.79 5.73
N ALA A 86 -0.18 -12.97 6.42
CA ALA A 86 -0.95 -11.89 5.81
C ALA A 86 -0.07 -10.87 5.04
N GLY A 87 1.10 -10.54 5.60
CA GLY A 87 2.05 -9.65 4.92
C GLY A 87 2.60 -10.24 3.63
N VAL A 88 2.90 -11.55 3.61
CA VAL A 88 3.40 -12.25 2.42
C VAL A 88 2.31 -12.35 1.35
N VAL A 89 1.06 -12.62 1.75
CA VAL A 89 -0.09 -12.61 0.83
C VAL A 89 -0.24 -11.25 0.14
N GLY A 90 -0.17 -10.17 0.91
CA GLY A 90 -0.20 -8.80 0.35
C GLY A 90 0.96 -8.52 -0.59
N LEU A 91 2.17 -8.99 -0.23
CA LEU A 91 3.37 -8.85 -1.05
C LEU A 91 3.21 -9.57 -2.40
N VAL A 92 2.72 -10.83 -2.40
CA VAL A 92 2.46 -11.62 -3.61
C VAL A 92 1.41 -10.93 -4.49
N LYS A 93 0.30 -10.47 -3.89
CA LYS A 93 -0.74 -9.73 -4.63
C LYS A 93 -0.15 -8.49 -5.29
N ALA A 94 0.57 -7.64 -4.56
CA ALA A 94 1.16 -6.42 -5.09
C ALA A 94 2.16 -6.72 -6.24
N ALA A 95 2.98 -7.76 -6.09
CA ALA A 95 3.91 -8.19 -7.15
C ALA A 95 3.17 -8.65 -8.42
N LEU A 96 2.09 -9.42 -8.28
CA LEU A 96 1.27 -9.85 -9.41
C LEU A 96 0.55 -8.67 -10.07
N MET A 97 0.09 -7.70 -9.31
CA MET A 97 -0.53 -6.47 -9.82
C MET A 97 0.46 -5.65 -10.66
N LEU A 98 1.67 -5.45 -10.16
CA LEU A 98 2.75 -4.78 -10.90
C LEU A 98 3.08 -5.52 -12.19
N LYS A 99 3.24 -6.85 -12.12
CA LYS A 99 3.53 -7.70 -13.29
C LYS A 99 2.45 -7.62 -14.37
N ASN A 100 1.19 -7.59 -13.97
CA ASN A 100 0.05 -7.60 -14.90
C ASN A 100 -0.46 -6.19 -15.24
N ALA A 101 0.09 -5.15 -14.63
CA ALA A 101 -0.36 -3.76 -14.74
C ALA A 101 -1.88 -3.59 -14.49
N LYS A 102 -2.41 -4.33 -13.52
CA LYS A 102 -3.84 -4.32 -13.15
C LYS A 102 -4.02 -4.25 -11.64
N ILE A 103 -5.05 -3.52 -11.22
CA ILE A 103 -5.47 -3.40 -9.84
C ILE A 103 -6.84 -4.10 -9.71
N PRO A 104 -6.94 -5.24 -9.02
CA PRO A 104 -8.23 -5.91 -8.82
C PRO A 104 -9.13 -5.13 -7.88
N ALA A 105 -10.44 -5.33 -8.02
CA ALA A 105 -11.43 -4.79 -7.10
C ALA A 105 -11.17 -5.25 -5.67
N ASN A 106 -11.42 -4.37 -4.72
CA ASN A 106 -11.56 -4.75 -3.31
C ASN A 106 -12.97 -5.31 -3.12
N LEU A 107 -13.08 -6.60 -2.88
CA LEU A 107 -14.37 -7.29 -2.81
C LEU A 107 -15.20 -6.83 -1.60
N HIS A 108 -16.52 -6.94 -1.72
CA HIS A 108 -17.49 -6.67 -0.65
C HIS A 108 -17.48 -5.22 -0.12
N PHE A 109 -16.90 -4.29 -0.87
CA PHE A 109 -16.94 -2.88 -0.51
C PHE A 109 -18.30 -2.30 -0.93
N VAL A 110 -19.20 -2.15 0.03
CA VAL A 110 -20.58 -1.66 -0.20
C VAL A 110 -20.66 -0.18 0.12
N GLU A 111 -20.11 0.23 1.26
CA GLU A 111 -20.12 1.63 1.70
C GLU A 111 -18.80 1.99 2.40
N PRO A 112 -18.38 3.26 2.31
CA PRO A 112 -17.20 3.73 3.00
C PRO A 112 -17.38 3.72 4.52
N ASN A 113 -16.33 3.37 5.26
CA ASN A 113 -16.32 3.55 6.71
C ASN A 113 -16.44 5.05 7.04
N PRO A 114 -17.46 5.49 7.81
CA PRO A 114 -17.71 6.91 8.10
C PRO A 114 -16.60 7.57 8.94
N HIS A 115 -15.74 6.78 9.58
CA HIS A 115 -14.59 7.27 10.36
C HIS A 115 -13.33 7.47 9.51
N ILE A 116 -13.38 7.17 8.21
CA ILE A 116 -12.29 7.40 7.27
C ILE A 116 -12.66 8.57 6.35
N PRO A 117 -12.01 9.73 6.48
CA PRO A 117 -12.28 10.88 5.63
C PRO A 117 -11.58 10.73 4.26
N PHE A 118 -12.11 9.86 3.40
CA PHE A 118 -11.52 9.47 2.12
C PHE A 118 -11.17 10.68 1.22
N GLU A 119 -12.04 11.69 1.20
CA GLU A 119 -11.83 12.90 0.39
C GLU A 119 -10.66 13.75 0.91
N GLU A 120 -10.61 13.97 2.23
CA GLU A 120 -9.56 14.77 2.87
C GLU A 120 -8.19 14.08 2.75
N LEU A 121 -8.18 12.76 2.90
CA LEU A 121 -6.99 11.93 2.77
C LEU A 121 -6.57 11.71 1.32
N ASN A 122 -7.38 12.11 0.35
CA ASN A 122 -7.17 11.93 -1.08
C ASN A 122 -6.86 10.47 -1.45
N ILE A 123 -7.65 9.54 -0.90
CA ILE A 123 -7.54 8.09 -1.09
C ILE A 123 -8.84 7.54 -1.67
N ARG A 124 -8.77 6.36 -2.31
CA ARG A 124 -9.93 5.64 -2.82
C ARG A 124 -9.75 4.14 -2.77
N ILE A 125 -10.86 3.42 -2.75
CA ILE A 125 -10.93 1.95 -2.84
C ILE A 125 -11.37 1.56 -4.26
N PRO A 126 -10.69 0.65 -4.96
CA PRO A 126 -11.11 0.16 -6.26
C PRO A 126 -12.32 -0.78 -6.11
N THR A 127 -13.45 -0.47 -6.73
CA THR A 127 -14.68 -1.29 -6.70
C THR A 127 -14.83 -2.18 -7.93
N VAL A 128 -14.03 -1.95 -8.95
CA VAL A 128 -13.90 -2.77 -10.16
C VAL A 128 -12.43 -3.03 -10.44
N THR A 129 -12.14 -4.07 -11.22
CA THR A 129 -10.77 -4.26 -11.72
C THR A 129 -10.43 -3.17 -12.72
N GLU A 130 -9.32 -2.49 -12.50
CA GLU A 130 -8.86 -1.40 -13.34
C GLU A 130 -7.42 -1.59 -13.81
N VAL A 131 -7.05 -0.89 -14.89
CA VAL A 131 -5.66 -0.83 -15.35
C VAL A 131 -4.87 0.01 -14.38
N TRP A 132 -3.59 -0.34 -14.18
CA TRP A 132 -2.70 0.48 -13.37
C TRP A 132 -2.64 1.92 -13.91
N PRO A 133 -2.68 2.94 -13.04
CA PRO A 133 -2.60 4.35 -13.48
C PRO A 133 -1.40 4.61 -14.37
N ASP A 134 -1.57 5.47 -15.37
CA ASP A 134 -0.46 5.88 -16.21
C ASP A 134 0.58 6.63 -15.39
N THR A 135 1.81 6.16 -15.43
CA THR A 135 2.95 6.76 -14.72
C THR A 135 3.92 7.48 -15.69
N GLY A 136 3.56 7.55 -16.98
CA GLY A 136 4.45 8.08 -18.02
C GLY A 136 5.70 7.22 -18.14
N THR A 137 6.87 7.83 -17.96
CA THR A 137 8.17 7.14 -18.00
C THR A 137 8.61 6.58 -16.65
N LYS A 138 7.87 6.86 -15.58
CA LYS A 138 8.21 6.37 -14.23
C LYS A 138 7.76 4.92 -14.04
N PRO A 139 8.48 4.13 -13.25
CA PRO A 139 8.05 2.77 -12.92
C PRO A 139 6.80 2.79 -12.04
N LYS A 140 6.00 1.73 -12.14
CA LYS A 140 4.88 1.49 -11.22
C LYS A 140 5.41 1.16 -9.84
N VAL A 141 4.77 1.71 -8.80
CA VAL A 141 5.20 1.52 -7.40
C VAL A 141 4.00 1.18 -6.53
N ALA A 142 4.16 0.16 -5.69
CA ALA A 142 3.19 -0.23 -4.68
C ALA A 142 3.83 -0.24 -3.28
N GLY A 143 3.04 0.14 -2.28
CA GLY A 143 3.35 -0.10 -0.87
C GLY A 143 2.59 -1.32 -0.34
N VAL A 144 3.15 -2.01 0.64
CA VAL A 144 2.48 -3.12 1.35
C VAL A 144 2.65 -2.94 2.86
N ASN A 145 1.55 -2.86 3.58
CA ASN A 145 1.52 -2.76 5.03
C ASN A 145 1.29 -4.13 5.68
N SER A 146 1.99 -4.38 6.76
CA SER A 146 1.71 -5.50 7.65
C SER A 146 1.96 -5.06 9.09
N PHE A 147 0.88 -5.01 9.89
CA PHE A 147 0.93 -4.52 11.26
C PHE A 147 0.52 -5.64 12.21
N GLY A 148 1.43 -6.02 13.10
CA GLY A 148 1.21 -7.08 14.08
C GLY A 148 0.40 -6.59 15.28
N PHE A 149 -0.43 -7.45 15.83
CA PHE A 149 -1.26 -7.20 17.02
C PHE A 149 -0.44 -6.70 18.23
N GLY A 150 0.81 -7.14 18.35
CA GLY A 150 1.75 -6.71 19.41
C GLY A 150 2.50 -5.41 19.10
N GLY A 151 2.10 -4.65 18.06
CA GLY A 151 2.68 -3.35 17.71
C GLY A 151 3.92 -3.43 16.82
N THR A 152 4.24 -4.58 16.24
CA THR A 152 5.29 -4.69 15.22
C THR A 152 4.76 -4.24 13.88
N ASN A 153 5.38 -3.23 13.27
CA ASN A 153 4.95 -2.67 11.99
C ASN A 153 6.00 -2.89 10.91
N ALA A 154 5.53 -3.29 9.73
CA ALA A 154 6.34 -3.40 8.53
C ALA A 154 5.66 -2.70 7.35
N HIS A 155 6.47 -2.03 6.53
CA HIS A 155 6.08 -1.49 5.23
C HIS A 155 7.13 -1.88 4.19
N VAL A 156 6.66 -2.39 3.06
CA VAL A 156 7.53 -2.78 1.94
C VAL A 156 7.15 -1.95 0.72
N VAL A 157 8.16 -1.41 0.04
CA VAL A 157 8.00 -0.71 -1.24
C VAL A 157 8.41 -1.66 -2.36
N LEU A 158 7.49 -1.88 -3.30
CA LEU A 158 7.70 -2.67 -4.51
C LEU A 158 7.72 -1.74 -5.72
N ARG A 159 8.66 -1.95 -6.61
CA ARG A 159 8.77 -1.22 -7.87
C ARG A 159 8.77 -2.18 -9.04
N GLU A 160 8.08 -1.82 -10.12
CA GLU A 160 8.15 -2.51 -11.39
C GLU A 160 9.59 -2.64 -11.85
N HIS A 161 9.98 -3.85 -12.26
CA HIS A 161 11.27 -4.06 -12.90
C HIS A 161 11.18 -3.72 -14.38
N THR A 162 11.80 -2.63 -14.79
CA THR A 162 12.01 -2.30 -16.20
C THR A 162 13.24 -3.04 -16.68
N GLN A 163 13.07 -4.00 -17.60
CA GLN A 163 14.21 -4.67 -18.21
C GLN A 163 15.04 -3.64 -18.96
N SER A 164 16.30 -3.48 -18.59
CA SER A 164 17.28 -2.88 -19.48
C SER A 164 17.35 -3.72 -20.75
N PRO A 165 17.44 -3.12 -21.96
CA PRO A 165 17.65 -3.91 -23.17
C PRO A 165 18.85 -4.84 -22.94
N ALA A 166 18.66 -6.12 -23.24
CA ALA A 166 19.74 -7.09 -23.11
C ALA A 166 20.96 -6.57 -23.91
N PRO A 167 22.17 -6.62 -23.35
CA PRO A 167 23.35 -6.22 -24.10
C PRO A 167 23.40 -7.05 -25.39
N GLU A 168 23.54 -6.36 -26.52
CA GLU A 168 23.73 -7.04 -27.81
C GLU A 168 24.85 -8.06 -27.66
N ARG A 169 24.50 -9.33 -27.82
CA ARG A 169 25.52 -10.40 -27.91
C ARG A 169 26.34 -10.13 -29.16
N LYS A 170 27.55 -9.59 -28.98
CA LYS A 170 28.50 -9.56 -30.10
C LYS A 170 28.71 -11.00 -30.60
N PRO A 171 28.62 -11.25 -31.92
CA PRO A 171 28.90 -12.56 -32.43
C PRO A 171 30.34 -12.94 -32.05
N VAL A 172 30.49 -14.12 -31.47
CA VAL A 172 31.80 -14.70 -31.21
C VAL A 172 32.28 -15.16 -32.60
N ILE A 173 33.32 -14.49 -33.11
CA ILE A 173 34.03 -14.87 -34.33
C ILE A 173 34.95 -16.03 -34.00
#